data_e26e25b4f8b1333157dbcadd13b12488
#
_entry.id   e26e25b4f8b1333157dbcadd13b12488
#
_cell.length_a   1.000
_cell.length_b   1.000
_cell.length_c   1.000
_cell.angle_alpha   90.00
_cell.angle_beta   90.00
_cell.angle_gamma   90.00
#
_symmetry.space_group_name_H-M   'P 1'
#
loop_
_entity.id
_entity.type
_entity.pdbx_description
1 polymer ?
#
loop_
_entity_poly.entity_id
_entity_poly.type
_entity_poly.pdbx_seq_one_letter_code
_entity_poly.pdbx_strand_id
1 'polypeptide(L)'
;MKILVITEQRQGKWNNASFETLAAAQQIAAAASGSVSAAVVGQSVAALAAELAAKNVSEVLQVEHDLLENYTPDGFCIALKQVVAASEPDLVLFPHTYQVRDFAPKLAATLGKGMIGDCVGYRHEGGRLVFVRQMFQGKTAADVSFVGAGPWFASFQSGAFRADQVAAAEDGAKPIQKVSVEIKPEQIRTKPLELFKEAKSAVDLTQAPLIVAIGRGIKAPENIAQAEALAKAMGAEIAASRPICDEGWLPMERQIGSSGQTVAPKLYLALGISGAIQHVVGMKGARTIVAINKDHNAPIFEIADYGVVGDIFEIMPALTEELLKAK
;
A
#
# COMPACT_ATOMS: atom_id res chain seq x y z
N MET A 1 -18.64 -17.09 -4.27
CA MET A 1 -17.40 -17.02 -3.45
C MET A 1 -17.54 -15.90 -2.46
N LYS A 2 -17.33 -16.15 -1.16
CA LYS A 2 -17.35 -15.14 -0.10
C LYS A 2 -15.93 -14.59 0.11
N ILE A 3 -15.73 -13.30 -0.09
CA ILE A 3 -14.42 -12.65 0.07
C ILE A 3 -14.48 -11.74 1.29
N LEU A 4 -13.52 -11.90 2.21
CA LEU A 4 -13.34 -11.03 3.36
C LEU A 4 -12.08 -10.17 3.16
N VAL A 5 -12.24 -8.86 3.15
CA VAL A 5 -11.12 -7.91 3.13
C VAL A 5 -10.82 -7.46 4.55
N ILE A 6 -9.60 -7.72 5.02
CA ILE A 6 -9.12 -7.16 6.28
C ILE A 6 -8.42 -5.85 5.97
N THR A 7 -9.00 -4.75 6.41
CA THR A 7 -8.46 -3.41 6.18
C THR A 7 -7.44 -3.02 7.26
N GLU A 8 -6.51 -2.14 6.92
CA GLU A 8 -5.54 -1.57 7.86
C GLU A 8 -5.86 -0.10 8.15
N GLN A 9 -5.87 0.23 9.42
CA GLN A 9 -5.95 1.58 9.93
C GLN A 9 -4.91 1.78 11.03
N ARG A 10 -4.50 3.01 11.28
CA ARG A 10 -3.65 3.39 12.40
C ARG A 10 -4.17 4.68 13.02
N GLN A 11 -4.46 4.65 14.31
CA GLN A 11 -4.94 5.82 15.05
C GLN A 11 -6.14 6.52 14.36
N GLY A 12 -7.10 5.74 13.86
CA GLY A 12 -8.28 6.26 13.19
C GLY A 12 -8.06 6.77 11.76
N LYS A 13 -6.90 6.49 11.16
CA LYS A 13 -6.59 6.85 9.76
C LYS A 13 -6.39 5.61 8.90
N TRP A 14 -6.98 5.63 7.72
CA TRP A 14 -6.81 4.55 6.76
C TRP A 14 -5.39 4.45 6.20
N ASN A 15 -4.94 3.23 6.01
CA ASN A 15 -3.89 2.94 5.05
C ASN A 15 -4.54 2.80 3.65
N ASN A 16 -4.07 3.59 2.68
CA ASN A 16 -4.64 3.63 1.32
C ASN A 16 -4.65 2.26 0.63
N ALA A 17 -3.66 1.40 0.91
CA ALA A 17 -3.59 0.04 0.38
C ALA A 17 -4.81 -0.83 0.77
N SER A 18 -5.56 -0.46 1.83
CA SER A 18 -6.83 -1.10 2.17
C SER A 18 -7.88 -0.92 1.07
N PHE A 19 -7.97 0.28 0.51
CA PHE A 19 -8.90 0.57 -0.59
C PHE A 19 -8.43 -0.05 -1.92
N GLU A 20 -7.13 -0.14 -2.15
CA GLU A 20 -6.58 -0.88 -3.29
C GLU A 20 -6.98 -2.36 -3.22
N THR A 21 -6.84 -2.96 -2.03
CA THR A 21 -7.26 -4.34 -1.78
C THR A 21 -8.77 -4.52 -1.90
N LEU A 22 -9.56 -3.55 -1.45
CA LEU A 22 -11.01 -3.57 -1.59
C LEU A 22 -11.43 -3.49 -3.06
N ALA A 23 -10.77 -2.66 -3.87
CA ALA A 23 -11.00 -2.60 -5.32
C ALA A 23 -10.70 -3.96 -5.99
N ALA A 24 -9.57 -4.59 -5.63
CA ALA A 24 -9.24 -5.94 -6.09
C ALA A 24 -10.32 -6.97 -5.71
N ALA A 25 -10.79 -6.92 -4.46
CA ALA A 25 -11.83 -7.82 -3.97
C ALA A 25 -13.14 -7.68 -4.74
N GLN A 26 -13.56 -6.43 -5.02
CA GLN A 26 -14.77 -6.15 -5.81
C GLN A 26 -14.64 -6.69 -7.25
N GLN A 27 -13.47 -6.52 -7.88
CA GLN A 27 -13.21 -7.06 -9.21
C GLN A 27 -13.21 -8.60 -9.22
N ILE A 28 -12.58 -9.24 -8.23
CA ILE A 28 -12.58 -10.71 -8.07
C ILE A 28 -14.02 -11.22 -7.86
N ALA A 29 -14.77 -10.55 -6.98
CA ALA A 29 -16.16 -10.93 -6.71
C ALA A 29 -17.03 -10.83 -7.97
N ALA A 30 -16.87 -9.77 -8.76
CA ALA A 30 -17.58 -9.63 -10.04
C ALA A 30 -17.24 -10.76 -11.02
N ALA A 31 -15.95 -11.12 -11.15
CA ALA A 31 -15.51 -12.19 -12.03
C ALA A 31 -15.94 -13.58 -11.56
N ALA A 32 -16.08 -13.80 -10.25
CA ALA A 32 -16.37 -15.10 -9.65
C ALA A 32 -17.82 -15.21 -9.13
N SER A 33 -18.72 -14.29 -9.47
CA SER A 33 -20.09 -14.19 -8.94
C SER A 33 -20.13 -14.32 -7.41
N GLY A 34 -19.26 -13.58 -6.74
CA GLY A 34 -19.05 -13.60 -5.31
C GLY A 34 -19.62 -12.39 -4.58
N SER A 35 -19.39 -12.34 -3.28
CA SER A 35 -19.70 -11.20 -2.40
C SER A 35 -18.45 -10.76 -1.64
N VAL A 36 -18.41 -9.47 -1.26
CA VAL A 36 -17.29 -8.89 -0.51
C VAL A 36 -17.81 -8.39 0.83
N SER A 37 -17.23 -8.85 1.91
CA SER A 37 -17.35 -8.24 3.25
C SER A 37 -16.03 -7.56 3.61
N ALA A 38 -16.07 -6.47 4.37
CA ALA A 38 -14.87 -5.77 4.81
C ALA A 38 -14.82 -5.71 6.35
N ALA A 39 -13.66 -6.00 6.93
CA ALA A 39 -13.45 -5.91 8.38
C ALA A 39 -12.51 -4.77 8.72
N VAL A 40 -12.88 -4.00 9.75
CA VAL A 40 -12.03 -3.00 10.40
C VAL A 40 -11.79 -3.40 11.84
N VAL A 41 -10.50 -3.38 12.24
CA VAL A 41 -10.03 -3.90 13.54
C VAL A 41 -9.34 -2.81 14.32
N GLY A 42 -9.62 -2.69 15.59
CA GLY A 42 -8.95 -1.73 16.48
C GLY A 42 -9.75 -1.44 17.76
N GLN A 43 -9.47 -0.30 18.36
CA GLN A 43 -10.30 0.33 19.39
C GLN A 43 -11.00 1.54 18.76
N SER A 44 -12.27 1.76 19.06
CA SER A 44 -13.03 2.94 18.60
C SER A 44 -13.04 3.13 17.07
N VAL A 45 -13.32 2.06 16.31
CA VAL A 45 -13.29 2.08 14.83
C VAL A 45 -14.68 2.31 14.19
N ALA A 46 -15.68 2.74 14.95
CA ALA A 46 -17.05 2.93 14.46
C ALA A 46 -17.16 3.93 13.28
N ALA A 47 -16.40 5.03 13.33
CA ALA A 47 -16.38 6.01 12.23
C ALA A 47 -15.80 5.40 10.93
N LEU A 48 -14.74 4.62 11.06
CA LEU A 48 -14.13 3.91 9.94
C LEU A 48 -15.07 2.82 9.37
N ALA A 49 -15.80 2.12 10.23
CA ALA A 49 -16.82 1.16 9.80
C ALA A 49 -17.93 1.84 8.99
N ALA A 50 -18.34 3.04 9.38
CA ALA A 50 -19.34 3.83 8.64
C ALA A 50 -18.82 4.26 7.25
N GLU A 51 -17.55 4.62 7.13
CA GLU A 51 -16.92 4.93 5.85
C GLU A 51 -16.86 3.71 4.91
N LEU A 52 -16.55 2.52 5.45
CA LEU A 52 -16.58 1.27 4.69
C LEU A 52 -18.01 0.89 4.26
N ALA A 53 -19.01 1.16 5.10
CA ALA A 53 -20.40 0.87 4.78
C ALA A 53 -20.93 1.70 3.60
N ALA A 54 -20.29 2.83 3.27
CA ALA A 54 -20.58 3.59 2.06
C ALA A 54 -19.98 2.98 0.78
N LYS A 55 -19.23 1.88 0.88
CA LYS A 55 -18.65 1.17 -0.28
C LYS A 55 -19.52 -0.01 -0.68
N ASN A 56 -19.36 -0.47 -1.94
CA ASN A 56 -20.08 -1.65 -2.44
C ASN A 56 -19.50 -2.93 -1.81
N VAL A 57 -19.95 -3.22 -0.60
CA VAL A 57 -19.70 -4.45 0.16
C VAL A 57 -21.03 -5.06 0.58
N SER A 58 -21.06 -6.33 0.92
CA SER A 58 -22.27 -6.98 1.46
C SER A 58 -22.55 -6.54 2.89
N GLU A 59 -21.48 -6.41 3.68
CA GLU A 59 -21.52 -5.99 5.08
C GLU A 59 -20.13 -5.49 5.53
N VAL A 60 -20.11 -4.79 6.65
CA VAL A 60 -18.89 -4.38 7.35
C VAL A 60 -18.82 -5.06 8.70
N LEU A 61 -17.71 -5.75 8.98
CA LEU A 61 -17.43 -6.36 10.26
C LEU A 61 -16.62 -5.38 11.13
N GLN A 62 -17.27 -4.81 12.13
CA GLN A 62 -16.64 -3.91 13.10
C GLN A 62 -16.11 -4.73 14.27
N VAL A 63 -14.78 -4.79 14.42
CA VAL A 63 -14.07 -5.58 15.44
C VAL A 63 -13.40 -4.65 16.42
N GLU A 64 -13.98 -4.49 17.59
CA GLU A 64 -13.48 -3.58 18.65
C GLU A 64 -13.11 -4.34 19.90
N HIS A 65 -11.93 -4.02 20.44
CA HIS A 65 -11.49 -4.51 21.74
C HIS A 65 -10.37 -3.61 22.27
N ASP A 66 -10.30 -3.38 23.60
CA ASP A 66 -9.29 -2.50 24.21
C ASP A 66 -7.86 -2.95 23.93
N LEU A 67 -7.61 -4.27 23.92
CA LEU A 67 -6.29 -4.83 23.59
C LEU A 67 -5.90 -4.73 22.11
N LEU A 68 -6.74 -4.13 21.27
CA LEU A 68 -6.47 -3.82 19.86
C LEU A 68 -6.19 -2.33 19.63
N GLU A 69 -6.13 -1.50 20.69
CA GLU A 69 -5.73 -0.09 20.61
C GLU A 69 -4.35 0.05 19.97
N ASN A 70 -3.38 -0.68 20.52
CA ASN A 70 -2.05 -0.77 19.97
C ASN A 70 -1.88 -2.08 19.23
N TYR A 71 -1.31 -2.01 18.03
CA TYR A 71 -1.06 -3.19 17.23
C TYR A 71 -0.14 -4.19 17.96
N THR A 72 -0.59 -5.44 18.03
CA THR A 72 0.25 -6.59 18.37
C THR A 72 -0.09 -7.76 17.46
N PRO A 73 0.89 -8.53 16.97
CA PRO A 73 0.60 -9.67 16.08
C PRO A 73 -0.23 -10.75 16.76
N ASP A 74 -0.07 -10.92 18.09
CA ASP A 74 -0.87 -11.88 18.85
C ASP A 74 -2.33 -11.43 18.95
N GLY A 75 -2.59 -10.17 19.33
CA GLY A 75 -3.94 -9.64 19.46
C GLY A 75 -4.72 -9.69 18.14
N PHE A 76 -4.09 -9.23 17.05
CA PHE A 76 -4.70 -9.27 15.73
C PHE A 76 -4.97 -10.71 15.24
N CYS A 77 -4.03 -11.65 15.44
CA CYS A 77 -4.26 -13.05 15.10
C CYS A 77 -5.42 -13.67 15.88
N ILE A 78 -5.52 -13.40 17.19
CA ILE A 78 -6.58 -13.95 18.04
C ILE A 78 -7.95 -13.40 17.60
N ALA A 79 -8.04 -12.08 17.38
CA ALA A 79 -9.26 -11.44 16.92
C ALA A 79 -9.68 -11.97 15.54
N LEU A 80 -8.77 -11.91 14.56
CA LEU A 80 -9.07 -12.27 13.18
C LEU A 80 -9.35 -13.77 13.00
N LYS A 81 -8.77 -14.64 13.83
CA LYS A 81 -9.14 -16.06 13.85
C LYS A 81 -10.62 -16.25 14.17
N GLN A 82 -11.16 -15.49 15.14
CA GLN A 82 -12.57 -15.54 15.51
C GLN A 82 -13.46 -14.95 14.42
N VAL A 83 -13.01 -13.83 13.80
CA VAL A 83 -13.71 -13.20 12.66
C VAL A 83 -13.82 -14.17 11.48
N VAL A 84 -12.72 -14.82 11.10
CA VAL A 84 -12.70 -15.80 9.99
C VAL A 84 -13.60 -16.99 10.32
N ALA A 85 -13.58 -17.47 11.56
CA ALA A 85 -14.44 -18.58 11.97
C ALA A 85 -15.94 -18.22 11.96
N ALA A 86 -16.29 -16.97 12.30
CA ALA A 86 -17.67 -16.51 12.32
C ALA A 86 -18.24 -16.15 10.94
N SER A 87 -17.41 -15.60 10.04
CA SER A 87 -17.82 -15.15 8.70
C SER A 87 -17.70 -16.24 7.62
N GLU A 88 -16.92 -17.28 7.89
CA GLU A 88 -16.68 -18.42 6.98
C GLU A 88 -16.40 -17.98 5.53
N PRO A 89 -15.34 -17.16 5.30
CA PRO A 89 -15.00 -16.73 3.96
C PRO A 89 -14.31 -17.84 3.16
N ASP A 90 -14.46 -17.81 1.84
CA ASP A 90 -13.67 -18.65 0.94
C ASP A 90 -12.27 -18.08 0.73
N LEU A 91 -12.17 -16.74 0.71
CA LEU A 91 -10.94 -15.97 0.45
C LEU A 91 -10.82 -14.80 1.42
N VAL A 92 -9.66 -14.66 2.03
CA VAL A 92 -9.30 -13.52 2.89
C VAL A 92 -8.20 -12.73 2.20
N LEU A 93 -8.47 -11.43 1.97
CA LEU A 93 -7.56 -10.52 1.30
C LEU A 93 -7.03 -9.45 2.24
N PHE A 94 -5.77 -9.09 2.06
CA PHE A 94 -5.06 -8.11 2.87
C PHE A 94 -4.27 -7.13 1.99
N PRO A 95 -4.07 -5.87 2.41
CA PRO A 95 -3.01 -5.03 1.87
C PRO A 95 -1.64 -5.61 2.25
N HIS A 96 -0.66 -5.61 1.34
CA HIS A 96 0.68 -6.14 1.63
C HIS A 96 1.55 -5.08 2.32
N THR A 97 1.24 -4.78 3.58
CA THR A 97 1.92 -3.81 4.43
C THR A 97 2.88 -4.48 5.41
N TYR A 98 3.73 -3.72 6.07
CA TYR A 98 4.60 -4.25 7.13
C TYR A 98 3.79 -4.90 8.27
N GLN A 99 2.67 -4.28 8.68
CA GLN A 99 1.80 -4.82 9.71
C GLN A 99 1.18 -6.16 9.29
N VAL A 100 0.65 -6.24 8.08
CA VAL A 100 0.05 -7.47 7.56
C VAL A 100 1.08 -8.57 7.38
N ARG A 101 2.29 -8.24 6.91
CA ARG A 101 3.40 -9.21 6.79
C ARG A 101 3.79 -9.83 8.11
N ASP A 102 3.58 -9.12 9.21
CA ASP A 102 3.89 -9.60 10.57
C ASP A 102 2.82 -10.59 11.08
N PHE A 103 1.53 -10.29 10.93
CA PHE A 103 0.48 -11.14 11.51
C PHE A 103 -0.20 -12.12 10.54
N ALA A 104 -0.38 -11.78 9.26
CA ALA A 104 -1.22 -12.58 8.37
C ALA A 104 -0.66 -13.99 8.06
N PRO A 105 0.67 -14.19 7.90
CA PRO A 105 1.23 -15.53 7.78
C PRO A 105 1.00 -16.37 9.04
N LYS A 106 1.08 -15.74 10.22
CA LYS A 106 0.80 -16.39 11.50
C LYS A 106 -0.67 -16.78 11.61
N LEU A 107 -1.59 -15.91 11.19
CA LEU A 107 -3.02 -16.19 11.15
C LEU A 107 -3.32 -17.39 10.24
N ALA A 108 -2.79 -17.39 9.02
CA ALA A 108 -2.96 -18.50 8.08
C ALA A 108 -2.42 -19.82 8.65
N ALA A 109 -1.22 -19.82 9.21
CA ALA A 109 -0.61 -20.99 9.86
C ALA A 109 -1.44 -21.51 11.05
N THR A 110 -2.02 -20.61 11.87
CA THR A 110 -2.87 -20.97 13.01
C THR A 110 -4.15 -21.69 12.56
N LEU A 111 -4.61 -21.42 11.34
CA LEU A 111 -5.76 -22.05 10.72
C LEU A 111 -5.37 -23.26 9.85
N GLY A 112 -4.09 -23.64 9.81
CA GLY A 112 -3.57 -24.73 8.98
C GLY A 112 -3.65 -24.45 7.48
N LYS A 113 -3.58 -23.17 7.08
CA LYS A 113 -3.73 -22.71 5.69
C LYS A 113 -2.45 -22.04 5.17
N GLY A 114 -2.27 -22.09 3.85
CA GLY A 114 -1.22 -21.32 3.17
C GLY A 114 -1.64 -19.89 2.87
N MET A 115 -0.64 -19.04 2.66
CA MET A 115 -0.84 -17.65 2.23
C MET A 115 -0.01 -17.34 0.98
N ILE A 116 -0.61 -16.69 -0.02
CA ILE A 116 0.09 -16.12 -1.17
C ILE A 116 0.26 -14.62 -0.91
N GLY A 117 1.49 -14.19 -0.62
CA GLY A 117 1.78 -12.79 -0.31
C GLY A 117 2.35 -12.03 -1.50
N ASP A 118 2.25 -10.68 -1.46
CA ASP A 118 2.89 -9.77 -2.41
C ASP A 118 2.42 -9.97 -3.86
N CYS A 119 1.10 -10.14 -4.03
CA CYS A 119 0.51 -10.31 -5.36
C CYS A 119 0.38 -8.96 -6.08
N VAL A 120 0.69 -8.95 -7.36
CA VAL A 120 0.57 -7.76 -8.22
C VAL A 120 -0.64 -7.83 -9.15
N GLY A 121 -1.38 -8.90 -9.09
CA GLY A 121 -2.58 -9.11 -9.91
C GLY A 121 -3.20 -10.48 -9.67
N TYR A 122 -4.28 -10.73 -10.39
CA TYR A 122 -4.96 -12.02 -10.41
C TYR A 122 -5.52 -12.32 -11.80
N ARG A 123 -5.87 -13.58 -12.04
CA ARG A 123 -6.70 -14.03 -13.15
C ARG A 123 -7.77 -14.99 -12.64
N HIS A 124 -8.93 -14.95 -13.26
CA HIS A 124 -9.99 -15.92 -13.01
C HIS A 124 -10.22 -16.71 -14.31
N GLU A 125 -9.74 -17.95 -14.33
CA GLU A 125 -9.71 -18.81 -15.53
C GLU A 125 -10.31 -20.18 -15.20
N GLY A 126 -11.33 -20.59 -15.97
CA GLY A 126 -11.96 -21.91 -15.80
C GLY A 126 -12.53 -22.15 -14.40
N GLY A 127 -13.06 -21.12 -13.73
CA GLY A 127 -13.55 -21.21 -12.35
C GLY A 127 -12.46 -21.23 -11.28
N ARG A 128 -11.21 -21.02 -11.66
CA ARG A 128 -10.04 -21.07 -10.80
C ARG A 128 -9.42 -19.68 -10.63
N LEU A 129 -9.09 -19.33 -9.40
CA LEU A 129 -8.40 -18.07 -9.09
C LEU A 129 -6.88 -18.32 -9.09
N VAL A 130 -6.18 -17.53 -9.91
CA VAL A 130 -4.72 -17.53 -10.04
C VAL A 130 -4.20 -16.18 -9.64
N PHE A 131 -3.27 -16.12 -8.68
CA PHE A 131 -2.61 -14.91 -8.24
C PHE A 131 -1.29 -14.74 -8.98
N VAL A 132 -1.00 -13.51 -9.41
CA VAL A 132 0.27 -13.17 -10.05
C VAL A 132 1.19 -12.57 -9.00
N ARG A 133 2.35 -13.19 -8.81
CA ARG A 133 3.35 -12.75 -7.84
C ARG A 133 4.67 -12.44 -8.52
N GLN A 134 5.28 -11.31 -8.17
CA GLN A 134 6.63 -11.01 -8.63
C GLN A 134 7.68 -11.86 -7.90
N MET A 135 8.67 -12.31 -8.65
CA MET A 135 9.79 -13.12 -8.16
C MET A 135 11.11 -12.46 -8.53
N PHE A 136 12.16 -12.74 -7.74
CA PHE A 136 13.52 -12.25 -8.01
C PHE A 136 13.58 -10.72 -8.23
N GLN A 137 12.98 -9.97 -7.30
CA GLN A 137 12.93 -8.49 -7.36
C GLN A 137 12.26 -7.94 -8.63
N GLY A 138 11.19 -8.61 -9.07
CA GLY A 138 10.42 -8.18 -10.23
C GLY A 138 10.97 -8.60 -11.59
N LYS A 139 12.05 -9.40 -11.63
CA LYS A 139 12.62 -9.91 -12.91
C LYS A 139 11.73 -10.94 -13.60
N THR A 140 10.92 -11.66 -12.83
CA THR A 140 9.95 -12.65 -13.32
C THR A 140 8.67 -12.56 -12.54
N ALA A 141 7.60 -13.11 -13.09
CA ALA A 141 6.34 -13.31 -12.38
C ALA A 141 6.00 -14.81 -12.33
N ALA A 142 5.38 -15.23 -11.23
CA ALA A 142 4.86 -16.58 -11.05
C ALA A 142 3.34 -16.52 -10.92
N ASP A 143 2.69 -17.45 -11.59
CA ASP A 143 1.28 -17.76 -11.42
C ASP A 143 1.14 -18.76 -10.29
N VAL A 144 0.42 -18.37 -9.24
CA VAL A 144 0.26 -19.18 -8.04
C VAL A 144 -1.22 -19.35 -7.73
N SER A 145 -1.64 -20.59 -7.45
CA SER A 145 -3.02 -20.87 -7.02
C SER A 145 -3.04 -21.76 -5.80
N PHE A 146 -4.13 -21.69 -5.06
CA PHE A 146 -4.35 -22.54 -3.91
C PHE A 146 -4.75 -23.96 -4.31
N VAL A 147 -4.34 -24.92 -3.52
CA VAL A 147 -4.76 -26.33 -3.60
C VAL A 147 -5.55 -26.65 -2.33
N GLY A 148 -6.65 -27.38 -2.50
CA GLY A 148 -7.52 -27.79 -1.39
C GLY A 148 -8.58 -26.74 -1.02
N ALA A 149 -9.27 -26.97 0.10
CA ALA A 149 -10.37 -26.13 0.55
C ALA A 149 -9.89 -24.85 1.26
N GLY A 150 -10.66 -23.76 1.09
CA GLY A 150 -10.46 -22.50 1.79
C GLY A 150 -10.58 -22.61 3.33
N PRO A 151 -10.54 -21.50 4.06
CA PRO A 151 -10.28 -20.19 3.51
C PRO A 151 -8.87 -20.06 2.89
N TRP A 152 -8.77 -19.36 1.79
CA TRP A 152 -7.50 -19.00 1.17
C TRP A 152 -7.06 -17.62 1.62
N PHE A 153 -5.77 -17.39 1.76
CA PHE A 153 -5.21 -16.12 2.24
C PHE A 153 -4.29 -15.52 1.20
N ALA A 154 -4.57 -14.27 0.78
CA ALA A 154 -3.68 -13.56 -0.13
C ALA A 154 -3.52 -12.10 0.24
N SER A 155 -2.39 -11.48 -0.13
CA SER A 155 -2.19 -10.04 0.02
C SER A 155 -1.72 -9.39 -1.28
N PHE A 156 -2.21 -8.17 -1.53
CA PHE A 156 -1.86 -7.40 -2.72
C PHE A 156 -0.84 -6.31 -2.39
N GLN A 157 0.16 -6.19 -3.26
CA GLN A 157 1.19 -5.16 -3.20
C GLN A 157 0.54 -3.78 -3.36
N SER A 158 1.02 -2.78 -2.62
CA SER A 158 0.62 -1.38 -2.82
C SER A 158 0.85 -0.96 -4.27
N GLY A 159 -0.14 -0.27 -4.86
CA GLY A 159 -0.10 0.15 -6.26
C GLY A 159 -0.46 -0.93 -7.28
N ALA A 160 -0.72 -2.17 -6.86
CA ALA A 160 -1.19 -3.22 -7.78
C ALA A 160 -2.63 -2.96 -8.28
N PHE A 161 -3.43 -2.29 -7.48
CA PHE A 161 -4.80 -1.86 -7.81
C PHE A 161 -4.98 -0.40 -7.42
N ARG A 162 -6.04 0.20 -7.94
CA ARG A 162 -6.32 1.62 -7.74
C ARG A 162 -7.42 1.83 -6.69
N ALA A 163 -7.11 2.56 -5.62
CA ALA A 163 -8.05 2.87 -4.55
C ALA A 163 -9.25 3.72 -5.04
N ASP A 164 -9.06 4.55 -6.08
CA ASP A 164 -10.13 5.36 -6.69
C ASP A 164 -11.12 4.54 -7.54
N GLN A 165 -10.85 3.25 -7.75
CA GLN A 165 -11.76 2.33 -8.43
C GLN A 165 -12.70 1.58 -7.47
N VAL A 166 -12.61 1.85 -6.16
CA VAL A 166 -13.57 1.26 -5.21
C VAL A 166 -14.98 1.76 -5.51
N ALA A 167 -15.83 0.85 -5.90
CA ALA A 167 -17.24 1.15 -6.14
C ALA A 167 -17.95 1.58 -4.84
N ALA A 168 -18.75 2.63 -4.91
CA ALA A 168 -19.64 3.05 -3.84
C ALA A 168 -20.87 2.13 -3.72
N ALA A 169 -21.50 2.13 -2.57
CA ALA A 169 -22.78 1.46 -2.38
C ALA A 169 -23.88 2.23 -3.16
N GLU A 170 -24.62 1.53 -4.02
CA GLU A 170 -25.69 2.12 -4.84
C GLU A 170 -26.97 2.31 -4.02
N ASP A 171 -27.27 1.39 -3.10
CA ASP A 171 -28.54 1.31 -2.34
C ASP A 171 -28.43 1.87 -0.90
N GLY A 172 -27.51 2.81 -0.66
CA GLY A 172 -27.24 3.36 0.66
C GLY A 172 -26.21 2.58 1.45
N ALA A 173 -25.99 3.00 2.72
CA ALA A 173 -24.97 2.40 3.57
C ALA A 173 -25.27 0.93 3.88
N LYS A 174 -24.25 0.09 3.79
CA LYS A 174 -24.36 -1.35 4.01
C LYS A 174 -24.41 -1.67 5.51
N PRO A 175 -24.94 -2.85 5.90
CA PRO A 175 -25.02 -3.26 7.30
C PRO A 175 -23.65 -3.28 7.97
N ILE A 176 -23.59 -2.80 9.21
CA ILE A 176 -22.41 -2.89 10.08
C ILE A 176 -22.72 -3.91 11.16
N GLN A 177 -21.98 -5.02 11.15
CA GLN A 177 -22.06 -6.05 12.16
C GLN A 177 -20.94 -5.87 13.18
N LYS A 178 -21.28 -5.66 14.45
CA LYS A 178 -20.29 -5.69 15.53
C LYS A 178 -19.93 -7.14 15.85
N VAL A 179 -18.66 -7.45 15.68
CA VAL A 179 -18.12 -8.78 15.99
C VAL A 179 -17.43 -8.72 17.34
N SER A 180 -18.01 -9.40 18.32
CA SER A 180 -17.40 -9.55 19.64
C SER A 180 -16.26 -10.55 19.56
N VAL A 181 -15.11 -10.20 20.09
CA VAL A 181 -13.92 -11.07 20.14
C VAL A 181 -13.41 -11.17 21.56
N GLU A 182 -12.96 -12.36 21.94
CA GLU A 182 -12.35 -12.61 23.24
C GLU A 182 -10.84 -12.61 23.13
N ILE A 183 -10.19 -11.68 23.82
CA ILE A 183 -8.72 -11.57 23.88
C ILE A 183 -8.34 -11.44 25.35
N LYS A 184 -7.44 -12.29 25.82
CA LYS A 184 -6.91 -12.23 27.18
C LYS A 184 -5.52 -11.62 27.19
N PRO A 185 -5.18 -10.71 28.14
CA PRO A 185 -3.87 -10.06 28.18
C PRO A 185 -2.69 -11.03 28.18
N GLU A 186 -2.82 -12.18 28.84
CA GLU A 186 -1.79 -13.21 28.91
C GLU A 186 -1.50 -13.93 27.59
N GLN A 187 -2.39 -13.80 26.60
CA GLN A 187 -2.21 -14.35 25.27
C GLN A 187 -1.32 -13.47 24.38
N ILE A 188 -1.14 -12.19 24.79
CA ILE A 188 -0.33 -11.22 24.06
C ILE A 188 1.09 -11.25 24.64
N ARG A 189 2.02 -11.82 23.89
CA ARG A 189 3.41 -12.00 24.32
C ARG A 189 4.28 -10.78 24.06
N THR A 190 3.89 -9.94 23.12
CA THR A 190 4.61 -8.74 22.74
C THR A 190 3.90 -7.52 23.33
N LYS A 191 4.61 -6.73 24.12
CA LYS A 191 4.09 -5.48 24.67
C LYS A 191 4.65 -4.32 23.85
N PRO A 192 3.83 -3.55 23.15
CA PRO A 192 4.29 -2.34 22.48
C PRO A 192 4.78 -1.35 23.54
N LEU A 193 5.95 -0.78 23.30
CA LEU A 193 6.48 0.36 24.06
C LEU A 193 5.96 1.66 23.45
N GLU A 194 6.53 2.79 23.90
CA GLU A 194 6.20 4.08 23.32
C GLU A 194 6.47 4.11 21.83
N LEU A 195 5.55 4.70 21.06
CA LEU A 195 5.78 4.96 19.65
C LEU A 195 6.96 5.93 19.51
N PHE A 196 8.09 5.42 19.09
CA PHE A 196 9.23 6.26 18.77
C PHE A 196 8.90 7.02 17.48
N LYS A 197 8.55 8.30 17.63
CA LYS A 197 8.53 9.22 16.50
C LYS A 197 9.94 9.74 16.34
N GLU A 198 10.73 9.11 15.51
CA GLU A 198 11.94 9.71 15.00
C GLU A 198 11.55 11.07 14.43
N ALA A 199 12.20 12.12 14.90
CA ALA A 199 11.95 13.54 14.68
C ALA A 199 10.79 13.91 13.72
N LYS A 200 10.18 15.10 13.88
CA LYS A 200 9.04 15.69 13.14
C LYS A 200 9.06 15.58 11.58
N SER A 201 10.01 14.86 11.00
CA SER A 201 10.27 14.70 9.57
C SER A 201 9.98 13.31 8.99
N ALA A 202 9.55 12.33 9.79
CA ALA A 202 9.19 11.01 9.24
C ALA A 202 7.87 11.13 8.47
N VAL A 203 7.99 11.29 7.16
CA VAL A 203 6.86 11.34 6.23
C VAL A 203 6.57 9.93 5.75
N ASP A 204 5.32 9.52 5.88
CA ASP A 204 4.83 8.28 5.27
C ASP A 204 4.60 8.52 3.77
N LEU A 205 5.61 8.22 2.95
CA LEU A 205 5.54 8.38 1.51
C LEU A 205 4.49 7.48 0.86
N THR A 206 4.04 6.41 1.53
CA THR A 206 3.02 5.51 1.00
C THR A 206 1.65 6.18 0.90
N GLN A 207 1.43 7.26 1.66
CA GLN A 207 0.21 8.06 1.66
C GLN A 207 0.32 9.34 0.82
N ALA A 208 1.52 9.66 0.30
CA ALA A 208 1.76 10.89 -0.44
C ALA A 208 1.08 10.85 -1.83
N PRO A 209 0.16 11.79 -2.14
CA PRO A 209 -0.49 11.83 -3.44
C PRO A 209 0.43 12.30 -4.56
N LEU A 210 1.43 13.12 -4.23
CA LEU A 210 2.41 13.66 -5.16
C LEU A 210 3.80 13.48 -4.58
N ILE A 211 4.75 12.98 -5.37
CA ILE A 211 6.13 12.73 -4.95
C ILE A 211 7.09 13.38 -5.95
N VAL A 212 8.06 14.14 -5.43
CA VAL A 212 9.25 14.58 -6.14
C VAL A 212 10.42 13.73 -5.63
N ALA A 213 10.96 12.88 -6.49
CA ALA A 213 12.04 11.97 -6.14
C ALA A 213 13.36 12.38 -6.81
N ILE A 214 14.44 12.42 -6.04
CA ILE A 214 15.77 12.79 -6.50
C ILE A 214 16.70 11.59 -6.61
N GLY A 215 17.53 11.60 -7.66
CA GLY A 215 18.60 10.64 -7.86
C GLY A 215 19.98 11.31 -7.85
N ARG A 216 21.03 10.53 -8.17
CA ARG A 216 22.41 11.02 -8.23
C ARG A 216 22.61 12.20 -9.17
N GLY A 217 21.68 12.46 -10.10
CA GLY A 217 21.68 13.65 -10.94
C GLY A 217 21.62 14.96 -10.19
N ILE A 218 21.21 14.96 -8.88
CA ILE A 218 21.25 16.14 -8.00
C ILE A 218 22.68 16.60 -7.66
N LYS A 219 23.67 15.74 -7.83
CA LYS A 219 25.12 15.94 -7.72
C LYS A 219 25.65 16.25 -6.32
N ALA A 220 24.95 17.03 -5.51
CA ALA A 220 25.44 17.50 -4.21
C ALA A 220 24.28 17.80 -3.26
N PRO A 221 24.46 17.64 -1.92
CA PRO A 221 23.39 17.82 -0.94
C PRO A 221 22.83 19.25 -0.90
N GLU A 222 23.65 20.29 -1.17
CA GLU A 222 23.21 21.67 -1.23
C GLU A 222 22.19 21.95 -2.34
N ASN A 223 22.15 21.12 -3.37
CA ASN A 223 21.21 21.25 -4.48
C ASN A 223 19.81 20.68 -4.14
N ILE A 224 19.69 19.92 -3.05
CA ILE A 224 18.40 19.35 -2.61
C ILE A 224 17.39 20.46 -2.32
N ALA A 225 17.84 21.61 -1.84
CA ALA A 225 16.98 22.77 -1.57
C ALA A 225 16.14 23.20 -2.81
N GLN A 226 16.67 23.03 -4.02
CA GLN A 226 15.92 23.34 -5.25
C GLN A 226 14.79 22.32 -5.49
N ALA A 227 15.05 21.05 -5.25
CA ALA A 227 14.04 20.01 -5.36
C ALA A 227 12.96 20.14 -4.26
N GLU A 228 13.35 20.53 -3.05
CA GLU A 228 12.41 20.83 -1.97
C GLU A 228 11.52 22.04 -2.28
N ALA A 229 12.08 23.09 -2.90
CA ALA A 229 11.31 24.24 -3.35
C ALA A 229 10.27 23.84 -4.40
N LEU A 230 10.64 23.00 -5.37
CA LEU A 230 9.73 22.45 -6.36
C LEU A 230 8.66 21.55 -5.70
N ALA A 231 9.05 20.64 -4.81
CA ALA A 231 8.12 19.80 -4.07
C ALA A 231 7.10 20.64 -3.29
N LYS A 232 7.54 21.68 -2.61
CA LYS A 232 6.67 22.63 -1.89
C LYS A 232 5.72 23.37 -2.84
N ALA A 233 6.20 23.82 -4.00
CA ALA A 233 5.36 24.47 -5.01
C ALA A 233 4.28 23.51 -5.55
N MET A 234 4.58 22.22 -5.67
CA MET A 234 3.64 21.18 -6.09
C MET A 234 2.71 20.72 -4.97
N GLY A 235 3.02 20.95 -3.70
CA GLY A 235 2.39 20.28 -2.57
C GLY A 235 2.73 18.79 -2.49
N ALA A 236 3.93 18.45 -2.93
CA ALA A 236 4.45 17.09 -3.02
C ALA A 236 5.42 16.77 -1.86
N GLU A 237 5.59 15.49 -1.56
CA GLU A 237 6.63 15.01 -0.67
C GLU A 237 7.93 14.75 -1.43
N ILE A 238 9.06 15.05 -0.75
CA ILE A 238 10.39 14.75 -1.29
C ILE A 238 10.76 13.31 -0.98
N ALA A 239 11.31 12.61 -1.96
CA ALA A 239 11.80 11.25 -1.83
C ALA A 239 13.15 11.08 -2.56
N ALA A 240 13.79 9.93 -2.39
CA ALA A 240 15.08 9.70 -2.98
C ALA A 240 15.29 8.26 -3.47
N SER A 241 16.21 8.12 -4.41
CA SER A 241 16.81 6.83 -4.74
C SER A 241 17.85 6.44 -3.69
N ARG A 242 18.10 5.14 -3.55
CA ARG A 242 19.02 4.58 -2.56
C ARG A 242 20.39 5.31 -2.45
N PRO A 243 21.08 5.65 -3.55
CA PRO A 243 22.39 6.33 -3.45
C PRO A 243 22.36 7.65 -2.66
N ILE A 244 21.24 8.37 -2.69
CA ILE A 244 21.09 9.64 -1.96
C ILE A 244 21.00 9.39 -0.45
N CYS A 245 20.32 8.33 -0.06
CA CYS A 245 20.17 7.93 1.34
C CYS A 245 21.45 7.26 1.87
N ASP A 246 22.12 6.44 1.05
CA ASP A 246 23.40 5.81 1.41
C ASP A 246 24.51 6.86 1.69
N GLU A 247 24.50 8.01 0.96
CA GLU A 247 25.38 9.17 1.20
C GLU A 247 24.94 10.01 2.40
N GLY A 248 23.80 9.69 3.03
CA GLY A 248 23.27 10.44 4.17
C GLY A 248 22.69 11.82 3.81
N TRP A 249 22.43 12.10 2.54
CA TRP A 249 21.87 13.38 2.09
C TRP A 249 20.39 13.52 2.40
N LEU A 250 19.66 12.42 2.39
CA LEU A 250 18.30 12.30 2.91
C LEU A 250 18.18 11.06 3.82
N PRO A 251 17.29 11.07 4.80
CA PRO A 251 17.10 9.95 5.70
C PRO A 251 16.53 8.72 4.96
N MET A 252 16.80 7.51 5.49
CA MET A 252 16.40 6.23 4.89
C MET A 252 14.87 6.09 4.73
N GLU A 253 14.08 6.80 5.53
CA GLU A 253 12.62 6.86 5.44
C GLU A 253 12.13 7.56 4.16
N ARG A 254 13.02 8.27 3.48
CA ARG A 254 12.75 8.90 2.17
C ARG A 254 13.15 8.01 0.99
N GLN A 255 13.74 6.84 1.25
CA GLN A 255 14.18 5.93 0.19
C GLN A 255 13.00 5.22 -0.46
N ILE A 256 12.97 5.24 -1.80
CA ILE A 256 12.05 4.48 -2.63
C ILE A 256 12.81 3.37 -3.37
N GLY A 257 12.23 2.19 -3.41
CA GLY A 257 12.77 1.03 -4.09
C GLY A 257 12.55 -0.27 -3.35
N SER A 258 13.11 -1.37 -3.84
CA SER A 258 12.97 -2.71 -3.28
C SER A 258 13.47 -2.86 -1.84
N SER A 259 14.41 -2.02 -1.42
CA SER A 259 14.95 -1.96 -0.04
C SER A 259 14.46 -0.73 0.75
N GLY A 260 13.55 0.04 0.19
CA GLY A 260 12.93 1.21 0.79
C GLY A 260 11.42 1.11 0.76
N GLN A 261 10.74 2.26 0.66
CA GLN A 261 9.28 2.30 0.56
C GLN A 261 8.80 1.98 -0.85
N THR A 262 7.66 1.31 -0.94
CA THR A 262 6.89 1.14 -2.19
C THR A 262 5.73 2.13 -2.17
N VAL A 263 5.61 2.93 -3.22
CA VAL A 263 4.67 4.04 -3.32
C VAL A 263 3.84 3.96 -4.61
N ALA A 264 2.62 4.50 -4.56
CA ALA A 264 1.70 4.57 -5.69
C ALA A 264 1.01 5.95 -5.76
N PRO A 265 1.77 7.05 -5.93
CA PRO A 265 1.21 8.39 -5.95
C PRO A 265 0.41 8.64 -7.24
N LYS A 266 -0.39 9.71 -7.23
CA LYS A 266 -1.04 10.23 -8.45
C LYS A 266 -0.01 10.75 -9.45
N LEU A 267 1.08 11.34 -8.96
CA LEU A 267 2.19 11.84 -9.77
C LEU A 267 3.52 11.53 -9.10
N TYR A 268 4.43 10.94 -9.85
CA TYR A 268 5.82 10.70 -9.48
C TYR A 268 6.75 11.48 -10.42
N LEU A 269 7.40 12.52 -9.90
CA LEU A 269 8.39 13.31 -10.65
C LEU A 269 9.79 12.81 -10.32
N ALA A 270 10.44 12.16 -11.26
CA ALA A 270 11.79 11.61 -11.13
C ALA A 270 12.85 12.58 -11.66
N LEU A 271 13.68 13.12 -10.77
CA LEU A 271 14.72 14.10 -11.06
C LEU A 271 16.11 13.46 -11.03
N GLY A 272 16.75 13.29 -12.18
CA GLY A 272 18.09 12.70 -12.27
C GLY A 272 18.20 11.27 -11.74
N ILE A 273 17.12 10.50 -11.85
CA ILE A 273 17.05 9.07 -11.50
C ILE A 273 17.34 8.25 -12.75
N SER A 274 18.19 7.23 -12.62
CA SER A 274 18.57 6.37 -13.77
C SER A 274 17.48 5.38 -14.17
N GLY A 275 16.64 4.94 -13.24
CA GLY A 275 15.65 3.89 -13.51
C GLY A 275 16.16 2.47 -13.30
N ALA A 276 17.11 2.27 -12.39
CA ALA A 276 17.50 0.93 -11.97
C ALA A 276 16.28 0.13 -11.47
N ILE A 277 16.23 -1.16 -11.80
CA ILE A 277 15.09 -2.05 -11.51
C ILE A 277 14.69 -1.98 -10.03
N GLN A 278 15.68 -1.90 -9.13
CA GLN A 278 15.45 -1.81 -7.68
C GLN A 278 14.66 -0.55 -7.27
N HIS A 279 14.85 0.57 -7.99
CA HIS A 279 14.09 1.79 -7.77
C HIS A 279 12.70 1.69 -8.41
N VAL A 280 12.65 1.23 -9.65
CA VAL A 280 11.42 1.08 -10.43
C VAL A 280 10.37 0.23 -9.71
N VAL A 281 10.78 -0.88 -9.10
CA VAL A 281 9.88 -1.75 -8.32
C VAL A 281 9.16 -0.99 -7.20
N GLY A 282 9.81 0.03 -6.61
CA GLY A 282 9.22 0.83 -5.53
C GLY A 282 8.27 1.94 -6.01
N MET A 283 8.21 2.28 -7.32
CA MET A 283 7.44 3.44 -7.78
C MET A 283 6.58 3.20 -9.04
N LYS A 284 6.71 2.05 -9.68
CA LYS A 284 5.97 1.72 -10.91
C LYS A 284 4.44 1.70 -10.74
N GLY A 285 3.93 1.67 -9.51
CA GLY A 285 2.52 1.82 -9.19
C GLY A 285 2.00 3.26 -9.27
N ALA A 286 2.86 4.24 -9.53
CA ALA A 286 2.45 5.63 -9.73
C ALA A 286 1.50 5.75 -10.92
N ARG A 287 0.47 6.62 -10.81
CA ARG A 287 -0.51 6.82 -11.88
C ARG A 287 0.09 7.57 -13.08
N THR A 288 0.96 8.53 -12.80
CA THR A 288 1.67 9.29 -13.82
C THR A 288 3.13 9.41 -13.39
N ILE A 289 4.02 9.04 -14.27
CA ILE A 289 5.47 9.11 -14.07
C ILE A 289 6.02 10.16 -15.03
N VAL A 290 6.63 11.21 -14.47
CA VAL A 290 7.37 12.23 -15.23
C VAL A 290 8.84 12.07 -14.89
N ALA A 291 9.68 11.89 -15.90
CA ALA A 291 11.12 11.72 -15.72
C ALA A 291 11.91 12.85 -16.38
N ILE A 292 12.87 13.42 -15.66
CA ILE A 292 13.79 14.42 -16.15
C ILE A 292 15.22 13.87 -15.96
N ASN A 293 15.94 13.70 -17.05
CA ASN A 293 17.33 13.19 -17.02
C ASN A 293 18.12 13.76 -18.20
N LYS A 294 19.43 14.02 -17.99
CA LYS A 294 20.35 14.40 -19.08
C LYS A 294 20.65 13.27 -20.04
N ASP A 295 20.69 12.04 -19.53
CA ASP A 295 20.98 10.84 -20.33
C ASP A 295 19.69 10.38 -20.99
N HIS A 296 19.59 10.57 -22.30
CA HIS A 296 18.46 10.13 -23.11
C HIS A 296 18.26 8.61 -23.13
N ASN A 297 19.29 7.84 -22.78
CA ASN A 297 19.22 6.38 -22.67
C ASN A 297 18.93 5.90 -21.25
N ALA A 298 18.61 6.80 -20.30
CA ALA A 298 18.31 6.39 -18.95
C ALA A 298 17.07 5.46 -18.93
N PRO A 299 17.17 4.25 -18.33
CA PRO A 299 16.05 3.28 -18.29
C PRO A 299 14.75 3.81 -17.69
N ILE A 300 14.80 4.91 -16.91
CA ILE A 300 13.60 5.54 -16.36
C ILE A 300 12.62 5.99 -17.45
N PHE A 301 13.12 6.34 -18.64
CA PHE A 301 12.28 6.76 -19.76
C PHE A 301 11.45 5.63 -20.34
N GLU A 302 11.84 4.36 -20.17
CA GLU A 302 11.07 3.20 -20.64
C GLU A 302 9.72 3.05 -19.90
N ILE A 303 9.62 3.62 -18.69
CA ILE A 303 8.42 3.52 -17.85
C ILE A 303 7.75 4.87 -17.60
N ALA A 304 8.35 5.96 -18.07
CA ALA A 304 7.80 7.30 -17.89
C ALA A 304 6.67 7.58 -18.88
N ASP A 305 5.55 8.13 -18.39
CA ASP A 305 4.49 8.66 -19.26
C ASP A 305 4.94 9.94 -19.98
N TYR A 306 5.81 10.73 -19.31
CA TYR A 306 6.40 11.93 -19.87
C TYR A 306 7.91 11.95 -19.57
N GLY A 307 8.72 12.02 -20.61
CA GLY A 307 10.18 12.12 -20.51
C GLY A 307 10.70 13.47 -21.00
N VAL A 308 11.54 14.11 -20.19
CA VAL A 308 12.23 15.35 -20.57
C VAL A 308 13.74 15.11 -20.52
N VAL A 309 14.38 15.16 -21.68
CA VAL A 309 15.85 15.09 -21.78
C VAL A 309 16.40 16.49 -21.55
N GLY A 310 17.03 16.73 -20.40
CA GLY A 310 17.54 18.05 -20.05
C GLY A 310 18.23 18.12 -18.70
N ASP A 311 18.78 19.30 -18.38
CA ASP A 311 19.41 19.56 -17.10
C ASP A 311 18.35 19.88 -16.02
N ILE A 312 18.32 19.08 -14.97
CA ILE A 312 17.41 19.32 -13.85
C ILE A 312 17.62 20.70 -13.19
N PHE A 313 18.83 21.24 -13.25
CA PHE A 313 19.15 22.56 -12.66
C PHE A 313 18.60 23.74 -13.46
N GLU A 314 18.29 23.54 -14.73
CA GLU A 314 17.58 24.52 -15.56
C GLU A 314 16.06 24.33 -15.45
N ILE A 315 15.61 23.07 -15.40
CA ILE A 315 14.18 22.74 -15.45
C ILE A 315 13.50 22.96 -14.09
N MET A 316 14.13 22.58 -12.96
CA MET A 316 13.51 22.73 -11.64
C MET A 316 13.13 24.17 -11.30
N PRO A 317 14.01 25.18 -11.48
CA PRO A 317 13.64 26.57 -11.21
C PRO A 317 12.52 27.08 -12.12
N ALA A 318 12.61 26.78 -13.41
CA ALA A 318 11.59 27.19 -14.39
C ALA A 318 10.22 26.58 -14.07
N LEU A 319 10.19 25.27 -13.77
CA LEU A 319 8.96 24.57 -13.39
C LEU A 319 8.38 25.12 -12.07
N THR A 320 9.24 25.41 -11.11
CA THR A 320 8.83 26.01 -9.83
C THR A 320 8.17 27.38 -10.03
N GLU A 321 8.77 28.23 -10.88
CA GLU A 321 8.23 29.55 -11.20
C GLU A 321 6.85 29.46 -11.89
N GLU A 322 6.71 28.58 -12.87
CA GLU A 322 5.44 28.41 -13.58
C GLU A 322 4.33 27.85 -12.66
N LEU A 323 4.66 26.91 -11.78
CA LEU A 323 3.70 26.40 -10.81
C LEU A 323 3.23 27.42 -9.79
N LEU A 324 4.13 28.35 -9.40
CA LEU A 324 3.76 29.45 -8.50
C LEU A 324 2.89 30.51 -9.18
N LYS A 325 3.04 30.72 -10.50
CA LYS A 325 2.18 31.62 -11.29
C LYS A 325 0.77 31.03 -11.51
N ALA A 326 0.64 29.68 -11.53
CA ALA A 326 -0.59 28.99 -11.77
C ALA A 326 -1.50 28.87 -10.54
N LYS A 327 -1.00 29.23 -9.37
CA LYS A 327 -1.76 29.28 -8.09
C LYS A 327 -2.39 30.64 -7.88
#